data_06f34d5c0b1d2a032dd7381a498c43b0
#
_entry.id   06f34d5c0b1d2a032dd7381a498c43b0
#
_cell.length_a   1.000
_cell.length_b   1.000
_cell.length_c   1.000
_cell.angle_alpha   90.00
_cell.angle_beta   90.00
_cell.angle_gamma   90.00
#
_symmetry.space_group_name_H-M   'P 1'
#
loop_
_entity.id
_entity.type
_entity.pdbx_description
1 polymer ?
#
loop_
_entity_poly.entity_id
_entity_poly.type
_entity_poly.pdbx_seq_one_letter_code
_entity_poly.pdbx_strand_id
1 'polypeptide(L)'
;MIPVIHGSSNRKRGAAFALMKVLILSVTAGNGHNAAAKAAEEALKTRGAEVMVVDMFKYASKAYYDTVDKGYLLSTKYTPRYYGRLYSALEKKPALRRRIISMITTDLITNKFSLFIRDFGPDAVVCTHVFGAMVLDELKAKKKFDTPVISILTDYTFHPFWDDLPFIEYIVTGSPLMDRMASKKGIPGEKLLPFGIPVNPKFIKSICKTEARAKLGLDPHMFTVLYMSGSMGFGHITRNIRILDSMAEDMQIICVCGNNEKAYGKLKSMDLKKNILVYGFAENIDLFMDAADCAVTKPGGMTITECIHKKLPMIFCDAIPGQEVRNAEFFVNLGAAQMCSRHFCVDDAIYMLIHSPARQAQMREILGTIAPEDPAGRLSSFIENLCG
;
A
#
# COMPACT_ATOMS: atom_id res chain seq x y z
N MET A 1 24.36 -4.62 4.14
CA MET A 1 25.10 -4.39 5.41
C MET A 1 24.12 -3.65 6.30
N ILE A 2 23.64 -4.27 7.39
CA ILE A 2 22.69 -3.65 8.33
C ILE A 2 23.45 -2.59 9.13
N PRO A 3 22.96 -1.37 9.29
CA PRO A 3 23.67 -0.36 10.07
C PRO A 3 23.81 -0.80 11.52
N VAL A 4 25.03 -0.75 12.04
CA VAL A 4 25.33 -0.99 13.47
C VAL A 4 24.85 0.22 14.25
N ILE A 5 23.90 0.01 15.14
CA ILE A 5 23.30 1.03 15.99
C ILE A 5 24.29 1.38 17.11
N HIS A 6 24.86 2.60 17.08
CA HIS A 6 25.50 3.20 18.25
C HIS A 6 24.45 4.02 19.01
N GLY A 7 23.78 3.39 19.94
CA GLY A 7 22.88 4.04 20.88
C GLY A 7 23.54 4.18 22.25
N SER A 8 23.84 5.40 22.66
CA SER A 8 24.18 5.72 24.05
C SER A 8 23.06 6.50 24.71
N SER A 9 22.18 5.82 25.40
CA SER A 9 21.42 6.45 26.49
C SER A 9 21.16 5.38 27.55
N ASN A 10 22.01 5.43 28.60
CA ASN A 10 21.91 4.64 29.80
C ASN A 10 20.67 5.08 30.62
N ARG A 11 19.51 4.52 30.37
CA ARG A 11 18.40 4.46 31.33
C ARG A 11 18.43 3.09 32.01
N LYS A 12 19.06 3.03 33.19
CA LYS A 12 18.88 1.89 34.11
C LYS A 12 17.42 1.86 34.56
N ARG A 13 16.61 0.98 33.95
CA ARG A 13 15.28 0.63 34.47
C ARG A 13 15.43 -0.56 35.41
N GLY A 14 15.07 -0.35 36.68
CA GLY A 14 14.91 -1.42 37.67
C GLY A 14 13.75 -2.35 37.28
N ALA A 15 13.92 -3.63 37.57
CA ALA A 15 13.13 -4.78 37.25
C ALA A 15 11.59 -4.63 37.42
N ALA A 16 10.94 -4.32 36.36
CA ALA A 16 9.64 -4.79 35.85
C ALA A 16 9.75 -4.56 34.36
N PHE A 17 9.60 -5.58 33.52
CA PHE A 17 9.58 -5.40 32.04
C PHE A 17 8.44 -4.42 31.72
N ALA A 18 8.76 -3.14 31.59
CA ALA A 18 7.78 -2.16 31.14
C ALA A 18 7.37 -2.57 29.74
N LEU A 19 6.07 -2.75 29.52
CA LEU A 19 5.50 -3.13 28.25
C LEU A 19 5.90 -2.07 27.21
N MET A 20 6.57 -2.46 26.12
CA MET A 20 6.94 -1.55 25.03
C MET A 20 5.69 -0.90 24.45
N LYS A 21 5.64 0.41 24.41
CA LYS A 21 4.50 1.19 23.88
C LYS A 21 4.78 1.69 22.49
N VAL A 22 3.95 1.33 21.53
CA VAL A 22 4.07 1.79 20.13
C VAL A 22 2.81 2.52 19.70
N LEU A 23 2.99 3.75 19.20
CA LEU A 23 1.91 4.52 18.59
C LEU A 23 1.97 4.35 17.07
N ILE A 24 0.87 3.95 16.43
CA ILE A 24 0.76 3.89 14.98
C ILE A 24 -0.16 5.02 14.51
N LEU A 25 0.38 5.93 13.71
CA LEU A 25 -0.38 7.00 13.04
C LEU A 25 -0.73 6.58 11.63
N SER A 26 -2.02 6.38 11.38
CA SER A 26 -2.56 6.03 10.07
C SER A 26 -3.49 7.12 9.54
N VAL A 27 -3.94 6.96 8.31
CA VAL A 27 -4.90 7.85 7.66
C VAL A 27 -5.90 7.02 6.85
N THR A 28 -7.18 7.29 7.02
CA THR A 28 -8.23 6.69 6.18
C THR A 28 -8.33 7.45 4.85
N ALA A 29 -7.29 7.39 4.02
CA ALA A 29 -7.30 7.84 2.63
C ALA A 29 -7.23 6.62 1.70
N GLY A 30 -8.32 5.87 1.60
CA GLY A 30 -8.33 4.51 1.08
C GLY A 30 -7.93 3.47 2.16
N ASN A 31 -8.00 2.18 1.81
CA ASN A 31 -7.75 1.11 2.80
C ASN A 31 -6.27 0.72 2.96
N GLY A 32 -5.37 1.18 2.06
CA GLY A 32 -3.99 0.72 2.03
C GLY A 32 -3.20 1.04 3.29
N HIS A 33 -3.24 2.28 3.74
CA HIS A 33 -2.53 2.73 4.95
C HIS A 33 -3.02 2.02 6.20
N ASN A 34 -4.33 1.82 6.32
CA ASN A 34 -4.93 1.10 7.43
C ASN A 34 -4.59 -0.40 7.41
N ALA A 35 -4.48 -1.01 6.23
CA ALA A 35 -4.06 -2.41 6.09
C ALA A 35 -2.60 -2.61 6.55
N ALA A 36 -1.69 -1.72 6.13
CA ALA A 36 -0.30 -1.73 6.60
C ALA A 36 -0.19 -1.47 8.11
N ALA A 37 -0.98 -0.52 8.63
CA ALA A 37 -1.05 -0.24 10.07
C ALA A 37 -1.52 -1.45 10.88
N LYS A 38 -2.57 -2.14 10.42
CA LYS A 38 -3.10 -3.33 11.07
C LYS A 38 -2.10 -4.49 11.05
N ALA A 39 -1.42 -4.72 9.94
CA ALA A 39 -0.38 -5.75 9.86
C ALA A 39 0.79 -5.48 10.81
N ALA A 40 1.23 -4.22 10.91
CA ALA A 40 2.25 -3.80 11.87
C ALA A 40 1.77 -3.95 13.33
N GLU A 41 0.53 -3.54 13.62
CA GLU A 41 -0.10 -3.69 14.94
C GLU A 41 -0.14 -5.16 15.40
N GLU A 42 -0.62 -6.06 14.53
CA GLU A 42 -0.72 -7.49 14.84
C GLU A 42 0.66 -8.09 15.14
N ALA A 43 1.68 -7.75 14.35
CA ALA A 43 3.04 -8.23 14.56
C ALA A 43 3.67 -7.69 15.87
N LEU A 44 3.45 -6.41 16.20
CA LEU A 44 3.94 -5.80 17.44
C LEU A 44 3.25 -6.41 18.67
N LYS A 45 1.93 -6.60 18.61
CA LYS A 45 1.17 -7.23 19.70
C LYS A 45 1.61 -8.68 19.97
N THR A 46 1.97 -9.41 18.91
CA THR A 46 2.50 -10.78 19.04
C THR A 46 3.83 -10.81 19.83
N ARG A 47 4.56 -9.68 19.85
CA ARG A 47 5.79 -9.49 20.65
C ARG A 47 5.52 -8.86 22.03
N GLY A 48 4.26 -8.75 22.44
CA GLY A 48 3.88 -8.24 23.75
C GLY A 48 3.89 -6.70 23.87
N ALA A 49 3.91 -5.95 22.74
CA ALA A 49 3.82 -4.50 22.79
C ALA A 49 2.39 -4.03 23.09
N GLU A 50 2.27 -2.94 23.86
CA GLU A 50 1.07 -2.11 23.91
C GLU A 50 1.01 -1.23 22.67
N VAL A 51 0.04 -1.47 21.79
CA VAL A 51 -0.06 -0.75 20.50
C VAL A 51 -1.35 0.05 20.46
N MET A 52 -1.22 1.33 20.13
CA MET A 52 -2.35 2.22 19.86
C MET A 52 -2.32 2.68 18.40
N VAL A 53 -3.42 2.44 17.67
CA VAL A 53 -3.57 2.90 16.29
C VAL A 53 -4.51 4.08 16.24
N VAL A 54 -4.07 5.17 15.64
CA VAL A 54 -4.84 6.43 15.57
C VAL A 54 -4.93 6.91 14.13
N ASP A 55 -6.16 7.16 13.67
CA ASP A 55 -6.39 7.92 12.45
C ASP A 55 -6.15 9.40 12.72
N MET A 56 -5.06 9.93 12.20
CA MET A 56 -4.60 11.26 12.53
C MET A 56 -5.55 12.37 12.08
N PHE A 57 -6.26 12.18 10.97
CA PHE A 57 -7.21 13.21 10.53
C PHE A 57 -8.46 13.24 11.37
N LYS A 58 -9.00 12.09 11.76
CA LYS A 58 -10.12 12.01 12.70
C LYS A 58 -9.75 12.60 14.05
N TYR A 59 -8.52 12.34 14.50
CA TYR A 59 -8.02 12.90 15.74
C TYR A 59 -7.81 14.42 15.66
N ALA A 60 -7.25 14.93 14.55
CA ALA A 60 -6.98 16.36 14.39
C ALA A 60 -8.26 17.21 14.46
N SER A 61 -9.22 16.97 13.58
CA SER A 61 -10.59 17.51 13.66
C SER A 61 -11.51 16.85 12.63
N LYS A 62 -12.80 16.73 12.95
CA LYS A 62 -13.80 16.20 12.00
C LYS A 62 -13.88 17.03 10.71
N ALA A 63 -13.82 18.36 10.83
CA ALA A 63 -13.86 19.26 9.67
C ALA A 63 -12.63 19.10 8.77
N TYR A 64 -11.45 18.87 9.36
CA TYR A 64 -10.20 18.64 8.63
C TYR A 64 -10.26 17.30 7.90
N TYR A 65 -10.71 16.24 8.58
CA TYR A 65 -10.94 14.92 7.98
C TYR A 65 -11.87 14.99 6.78
N ASP A 66 -13.06 15.60 6.94
CA ASP A 66 -14.04 15.74 5.87
C ASP A 66 -13.49 16.50 4.66
N THR A 67 -12.65 17.52 4.89
CA THR A 67 -12.06 18.32 3.80
C THR A 67 -11.00 17.55 3.05
N VAL A 68 -10.10 16.84 3.74
CA VAL A 68 -8.99 16.12 3.12
C VAL A 68 -9.49 14.84 2.44
N ASP A 69 -10.31 14.03 3.12
CA ASP A 69 -10.83 12.77 2.58
C ASP A 69 -11.75 13.02 1.38
N LYS A 70 -12.72 13.91 1.50
CA LYS A 70 -13.58 14.31 0.38
C LYS A 70 -12.80 14.98 -0.74
N GLY A 71 -11.83 15.83 -0.41
CA GLY A 71 -10.96 16.50 -1.39
C GLY A 71 -10.11 15.49 -2.16
N TYR A 72 -9.51 14.53 -1.50
CA TYR A 72 -8.75 13.44 -2.14
C TYR A 72 -9.65 12.57 -3.02
N LEU A 73 -10.77 12.08 -2.49
CA LEU A 73 -11.73 11.27 -3.24
C LEU A 73 -12.31 12.00 -4.45
N LEU A 74 -12.67 13.27 -4.30
CA LEU A 74 -13.18 14.09 -5.40
C LEU A 74 -12.10 14.33 -6.46
N SER A 75 -10.88 14.67 -6.05
CA SER A 75 -9.78 14.95 -6.98
C SER A 75 -9.35 13.71 -7.77
N THR A 76 -9.26 12.56 -7.12
CA THR A 76 -8.86 11.30 -7.78
C THR A 76 -9.98 10.70 -8.63
N LYS A 77 -11.24 10.87 -8.23
CA LYS A 77 -12.39 10.32 -8.95
C LYS A 77 -12.86 11.19 -10.11
N TYR A 78 -12.98 12.51 -9.90
CA TYR A 78 -13.60 13.40 -10.87
C TYR A 78 -12.60 14.27 -11.64
N THR A 79 -11.42 14.51 -11.09
CA THR A 79 -10.39 15.36 -11.72
C THR A 79 -8.98 14.74 -11.68
N PRO A 80 -8.79 13.47 -12.11
CA PRO A 80 -7.49 12.78 -12.02
C PRO A 80 -6.38 13.53 -12.77
N ARG A 81 -6.70 14.23 -13.88
CA ARG A 81 -5.72 15.05 -14.60
C ARG A 81 -5.22 16.25 -13.77
N TYR A 82 -6.08 16.85 -12.96
CA TYR A 82 -5.71 17.93 -12.04
C TYR A 82 -4.82 17.43 -10.92
N TYR A 83 -5.17 16.27 -10.34
CA TYR A 83 -4.35 15.62 -9.33
C TYR A 83 -2.94 15.31 -9.87
N GLY A 84 -2.82 14.77 -11.08
CA GLY A 84 -1.53 14.51 -11.72
C GLY A 84 -0.71 15.78 -11.98
N ARG A 85 -1.35 16.90 -12.37
CA ARG A 85 -0.69 18.21 -12.52
C ARG A 85 -0.18 18.75 -11.19
N LEU A 86 -1.00 18.66 -10.13
CA LEU A 86 -0.60 19.06 -8.78
C LEU A 86 0.58 18.23 -8.31
N TYR A 87 0.52 16.91 -8.47
CA TYR A 87 1.61 16.00 -8.12
C TYR A 87 2.91 16.39 -8.84
N SER A 88 2.87 16.61 -10.14
CA SER A 88 4.03 17.07 -10.93
C SER A 88 4.53 18.45 -10.50
N ALA A 89 3.63 19.35 -10.08
CA ALA A 89 4.02 20.66 -9.54
C ALA A 89 4.73 20.53 -8.19
N LEU A 90 4.29 19.60 -7.33
CA LEU A 90 4.95 19.31 -6.06
C LEU A 90 6.36 18.74 -6.24
N GLU A 91 6.58 17.91 -7.27
CA GLU A 91 7.92 17.41 -7.60
C GLU A 91 8.89 18.53 -7.98
N LYS A 92 8.41 19.51 -8.76
CA LYS A 92 9.25 20.56 -9.35
C LYS A 92 9.41 21.83 -8.49
N LYS A 93 8.53 22.03 -7.49
CA LYS A 93 8.43 23.29 -6.74
C LYS A 93 8.58 23.07 -5.23
N PRO A 94 9.81 23.07 -4.66
CA PRO A 94 10.04 22.92 -3.23
C PRO A 94 9.30 23.96 -2.38
N ALA A 95 9.19 25.20 -2.85
CA ALA A 95 8.44 26.24 -2.13
C ALA A 95 6.94 25.92 -1.98
N LEU A 96 6.33 25.27 -2.99
CA LEU A 96 4.93 24.81 -2.92
C LEU A 96 4.78 23.68 -1.88
N ARG A 97 5.72 22.72 -1.87
CA ARG A 97 5.73 21.64 -0.88
C ARG A 97 5.80 22.19 0.54
N ARG A 98 6.80 23.04 0.84
CA ARG A 98 6.96 23.66 2.17
C ARG A 98 5.72 24.45 2.58
N ARG A 99 5.08 25.18 1.67
CA ARG A 99 3.83 25.89 1.96
C ARG A 99 2.70 24.92 2.37
N ILE A 100 2.54 23.81 1.64
CA ILE A 100 1.52 22.80 1.96
C ILE A 100 1.86 22.10 3.28
N ILE A 101 3.11 21.74 3.52
CA ILE A 101 3.55 21.18 4.81
C ILE A 101 3.17 22.15 5.95
N SER A 102 3.52 23.43 5.84
CA SER A 102 3.18 24.44 6.85
C SER A 102 1.67 24.60 7.07
N MET A 103 0.85 24.42 6.02
CA MET A 103 -0.62 24.44 6.18
C MET A 103 -1.14 23.21 6.92
N ILE A 104 -0.48 22.06 6.78
CA ILE A 104 -0.85 20.80 7.45
C ILE A 104 -0.32 20.79 8.89
N THR A 105 0.88 21.31 9.13
CA THR A 105 1.59 21.26 10.42
C THR A 105 1.37 22.54 11.24
N THR A 106 0.15 23.08 11.24
CA THR A 106 -0.20 24.26 12.04
C THR A 106 0.05 24.02 13.52
N ASP A 107 0.29 25.10 14.29
CA ASP A 107 0.52 25.01 15.74
C ASP A 107 -0.64 24.32 16.47
N LEU A 108 -1.87 24.48 16.00
CA LEU A 108 -3.04 23.82 16.57
C LEU A 108 -2.91 22.29 16.46
N ILE A 109 -2.55 21.79 15.28
CA ILE A 109 -2.40 20.35 15.01
C ILE A 109 -1.19 19.80 15.76
N THR A 110 -0.03 20.45 15.63
CA THR A 110 1.21 19.98 16.27
C THR A 110 1.10 19.99 17.80
N ASN A 111 0.50 21.01 18.40
CA ASN A 111 0.30 21.04 19.86
C ASN A 111 -0.65 19.93 20.34
N LYS A 112 -1.75 19.68 19.60
CA LYS A 112 -2.68 18.61 19.92
C LYS A 112 -2.02 17.24 19.89
N PHE A 113 -1.22 16.96 18.86
CA PHE A 113 -0.46 15.71 18.77
C PHE A 113 0.66 15.63 19.81
N SER A 114 1.35 16.72 20.11
CA SER A 114 2.38 16.76 21.16
C SER A 114 1.82 16.38 22.52
N LEU A 115 0.64 16.91 22.90
CA LEU A 115 -0.03 16.54 24.14
C LEU A 115 -0.41 15.06 24.16
N PHE A 116 -1.03 14.57 23.09
CA PHE A 116 -1.45 13.19 22.97
C PHE A 116 -0.27 12.21 23.07
N ILE A 117 0.82 12.47 22.34
CA ILE A 117 2.02 11.64 22.35
C ILE A 117 2.66 11.63 23.73
N ARG A 118 2.73 12.78 24.39
CA ARG A 118 3.26 12.89 25.76
C ARG A 118 2.41 12.08 26.75
N ASP A 119 1.08 12.15 26.64
CA ASP A 119 0.17 11.48 27.57
C ASP A 119 0.18 9.95 27.36
N PHE A 120 0.32 9.47 26.12
CA PHE A 120 0.47 8.03 25.82
C PHE A 120 1.88 7.52 26.18
N GLY A 121 2.92 8.34 25.96
CA GLY A 121 4.32 8.02 26.25
C GLY A 121 4.86 6.86 25.42
N PRO A 122 4.80 6.89 24.07
CA PRO A 122 5.31 5.80 23.24
C PRO A 122 6.82 5.70 23.28
N ASP A 123 7.35 4.47 23.20
CA ASP A 123 8.78 4.19 23.01
C ASP A 123 9.18 4.31 21.53
N ALA A 124 8.25 4.10 20.62
CA ALA A 124 8.41 4.34 19.17
C ALA A 124 7.10 4.79 18.52
N VAL A 125 7.19 5.56 17.42
CA VAL A 125 6.02 5.94 16.61
C VAL A 125 6.18 5.42 15.20
N VAL A 126 5.14 4.75 14.68
CA VAL A 126 5.06 4.27 13.30
C VAL A 126 4.08 5.14 12.52
N CYS A 127 4.47 5.59 11.33
CA CYS A 127 3.59 6.32 10.42
C CYS A 127 3.36 5.50 9.16
N THR A 128 2.10 5.27 8.77
CA THR A 128 1.78 4.62 7.49
C THR A 128 1.44 5.62 6.38
N HIS A 129 1.45 6.91 6.68
CA HIS A 129 1.17 7.98 5.72
C HIS A 129 2.09 9.16 5.95
N VAL A 130 2.52 9.80 4.87
CA VAL A 130 3.45 10.94 4.91
C VAL A 130 2.96 12.11 5.77
N PHE A 131 1.66 12.34 5.90
CA PHE A 131 1.13 13.41 6.74
C PHE A 131 1.41 13.21 8.23
N GLY A 132 1.42 11.96 8.71
CA GLY A 132 1.88 11.65 10.07
C GLY A 132 3.35 12.01 10.24
N ALA A 133 4.17 11.62 9.29
CA ALA A 133 5.59 11.95 9.28
C ALA A 133 5.84 13.46 9.27
N MET A 134 5.09 14.26 8.48
CA MET A 134 5.19 15.72 8.47
C MET A 134 4.94 16.36 9.85
N VAL A 135 3.89 15.91 10.54
CA VAL A 135 3.56 16.45 11.88
C VAL A 135 4.66 16.11 12.88
N LEU A 136 5.20 14.88 12.84
CA LEU A 136 6.25 14.46 13.75
C LEU A 136 7.60 15.12 13.41
N ASP A 137 7.91 15.30 12.14
CA ASP A 137 9.11 16.02 11.69
C ASP A 137 9.11 17.46 12.21
N GLU A 138 7.98 18.16 12.13
CA GLU A 138 7.81 19.51 12.67
C GLU A 138 7.93 19.54 14.20
N LEU A 139 7.40 18.53 14.92
CA LEU A 139 7.54 18.43 16.37
C LEU A 139 9.00 18.21 16.79
N LYS A 140 9.73 17.39 16.04
CA LYS A 140 11.17 17.19 16.24
C LYS A 140 11.97 18.46 15.96
N ALA A 141 11.67 19.16 14.86
CA ALA A 141 12.28 20.45 14.52
C ALA A 141 12.12 21.48 15.66
N LYS A 142 10.96 21.49 16.31
CA LYS A 142 10.64 22.34 17.47
C LYS A 142 11.18 21.80 18.80
N LYS A 143 11.90 20.67 18.82
CA LYS A 143 12.39 19.97 20.02
C LYS A 143 11.29 19.65 21.05
N LYS A 144 10.06 19.41 20.57
CA LYS A 144 8.90 19.05 21.41
C LYS A 144 8.69 17.54 21.50
N PHE A 145 9.47 16.76 20.78
CA PHE A 145 9.33 15.31 20.64
C PHE A 145 10.68 14.70 20.23
N ASP A 146 11.06 13.58 20.85
CA ASP A 146 12.35 12.92 20.63
C ASP A 146 12.25 11.40 20.44
N THR A 147 11.06 10.81 20.57
CA THR A 147 10.83 9.38 20.34
C THR A 147 11.11 9.02 18.89
N PRO A 148 11.77 7.85 18.61
CA PRO A 148 12.06 7.42 17.26
C PRO A 148 10.82 7.29 16.39
N VAL A 149 10.90 7.72 15.13
CA VAL A 149 9.83 7.64 14.14
C VAL A 149 10.23 6.71 13.01
N ILE A 150 9.40 5.71 12.76
CA ILE A 150 9.53 4.77 11.66
C ILE A 150 8.37 5.02 10.68
N SER A 151 8.66 5.45 9.49
CA SER A 151 7.64 5.69 8.48
C SER A 151 7.59 4.53 7.48
N ILE A 152 6.40 4.07 7.13
CA ILE A 152 6.18 3.01 6.15
C ILE A 152 5.71 3.65 4.85
N LEU A 153 6.52 3.52 3.79
CA LEU A 153 6.04 3.80 2.44
C LEU A 153 5.09 2.69 2.02
N THR A 154 3.84 3.05 1.73
CA THR A 154 2.81 2.11 1.24
C THR A 154 2.71 2.07 -0.28
N ASP A 155 3.71 2.65 -0.96
CA ASP A 155 3.88 2.67 -2.42
C ASP A 155 5.31 2.30 -2.80
N TYR A 156 5.53 1.92 -4.06
CA TYR A 156 6.86 1.64 -4.64
C TYR A 156 7.46 2.87 -5.30
N THR A 157 7.17 4.02 -4.74
CA THR A 157 7.68 5.34 -5.12
C THR A 157 7.71 6.26 -3.90
N PHE A 158 8.56 7.26 -3.94
CA PHE A 158 8.58 8.31 -2.92
C PHE A 158 7.68 9.46 -3.35
N HIS A 159 6.63 9.73 -2.57
CA HIS A 159 5.83 10.95 -2.74
C HIS A 159 6.73 12.19 -2.59
N PRO A 160 6.48 13.30 -3.31
CA PRO A 160 7.32 14.50 -3.24
C PRO A 160 7.57 15.05 -1.83
N PHE A 161 6.65 14.86 -0.92
CA PHE A 161 6.80 15.34 0.46
C PHE A 161 7.91 14.65 1.27
N TRP A 162 8.37 13.46 0.88
CA TRP A 162 9.47 12.78 1.56
C TRP A 162 10.81 13.51 1.42
N ASP A 163 10.93 14.40 0.43
CA ASP A 163 12.14 15.20 0.20
C ASP A 163 12.41 16.23 1.31
N ASP A 164 11.37 16.59 2.08
CA ASP A 164 11.38 17.71 3.03
C ASP A 164 11.16 17.25 4.50
N LEU A 165 11.56 16.02 4.86
CA LEU A 165 11.39 15.43 6.20
C LEU A 165 12.73 14.99 6.82
N PRO A 166 13.63 15.95 7.18
CA PRO A 166 14.98 15.64 7.65
C PRO A 166 15.05 14.95 9.02
N PHE A 167 14.05 15.15 9.87
CA PHE A 167 14.06 14.66 11.26
C PHE A 167 13.42 13.26 11.41
N ILE A 168 12.84 12.69 10.37
CA ILE A 168 12.36 11.29 10.40
C ILE A 168 13.58 10.37 10.34
N GLU A 169 13.69 9.42 11.29
CA GLU A 169 14.86 8.57 11.43
C GLU A 169 14.86 7.40 10.44
N TYR A 170 13.70 6.73 10.30
CA TYR A 170 13.64 5.49 9.52
C TYR A 170 12.47 5.47 8.55
N ILE A 171 12.72 4.91 7.37
CA ILE A 171 11.75 4.76 6.29
C ILE A 171 11.75 3.33 5.80
N VAL A 172 10.67 2.60 6.09
CA VAL A 172 10.45 1.26 5.55
C VAL A 172 10.06 1.38 4.09
N THR A 173 10.82 0.73 3.21
CA THR A 173 10.56 0.68 1.76
C THR A 173 10.07 -0.70 1.32
N GLY A 174 9.29 -0.74 0.24
CA GLY A 174 8.73 -1.97 -0.32
C GLY A 174 9.79 -2.91 -0.94
N SER A 175 10.96 -2.38 -1.31
CA SER A 175 12.03 -3.14 -1.97
C SER A 175 13.36 -2.40 -1.86
N PRO A 176 14.50 -3.11 -1.74
CA PRO A 176 15.84 -2.50 -1.83
C PRO A 176 16.11 -1.84 -3.19
N LEU A 177 15.38 -2.21 -4.24
CA LEU A 177 15.46 -1.57 -5.55
C LEU A 177 15.00 -0.10 -5.55
N MET A 178 14.39 0.36 -4.47
CA MET A 178 13.98 1.76 -4.27
C MET A 178 15.13 2.67 -3.79
N ASP A 179 16.27 2.12 -3.37
CA ASP A 179 17.39 2.88 -2.81
C ASP A 179 17.92 3.95 -3.78
N ARG A 180 17.97 3.63 -5.09
CA ARG A 180 18.38 4.60 -6.10
C ARG A 180 17.40 5.77 -6.22
N MET A 181 16.10 5.52 -6.04
CA MET A 181 15.08 6.58 -6.05
C MET A 181 15.24 7.49 -4.82
N ALA A 182 15.47 6.91 -3.65
CA ALA A 182 15.75 7.63 -2.41
C ALA A 182 16.98 8.53 -2.55
N SER A 183 18.09 7.97 -3.06
CA SER A 183 19.34 8.70 -3.30
C SER A 183 19.15 9.92 -4.21
N LYS A 184 18.35 9.80 -5.29
CA LYS A 184 18.02 10.92 -6.19
C LYS A 184 17.23 12.03 -5.50
N LYS A 185 16.56 11.73 -4.38
CA LYS A 185 15.81 12.67 -3.56
C LYS A 185 16.59 13.21 -2.36
N GLY A 186 17.86 12.82 -2.24
CA GLY A 186 18.72 13.23 -1.12
C GLY A 186 18.37 12.54 0.20
N ILE A 187 17.61 11.44 0.16
CA ILE A 187 17.31 10.65 1.36
C ILE A 187 18.51 9.75 1.64
N PRO A 188 19.13 9.84 2.83
CA PRO A 188 20.29 9.03 3.20
C PRO A 188 19.94 7.54 3.27
N GLY A 189 20.84 6.68 2.76
CA GLY A 189 20.64 5.24 2.72
C GLY A 189 20.49 4.59 4.09
N GLU A 190 21.15 5.14 5.11
CA GLU A 190 21.07 4.68 6.50
C GLU A 190 19.68 4.85 7.14
N LYS A 191 18.83 5.70 6.57
CA LYS A 191 17.42 5.83 6.98
C LYS A 191 16.52 4.75 6.38
N LEU A 192 16.97 4.06 5.33
CA LEU A 192 16.15 3.12 4.59
C LEU A 192 16.14 1.73 5.23
N LEU A 193 14.96 1.20 5.44
CA LEU A 193 14.72 -0.14 5.94
C LEU A 193 13.96 -0.94 4.86
N PRO A 194 14.67 -1.66 3.98
CA PRO A 194 14.05 -2.40 2.89
C PRO A 194 13.43 -3.72 3.40
N PHE A 195 12.51 -3.59 4.36
CA PHE A 195 11.82 -4.73 4.98
C PHE A 195 10.68 -5.26 4.15
N GLY A 196 10.19 -4.47 3.19
CA GLY A 196 8.91 -4.68 2.52
C GLY A 196 7.76 -3.98 3.25
N ILE A 197 6.67 -3.77 2.55
CA ILE A 197 5.46 -3.17 3.14
C ILE A 197 4.76 -4.23 4.00
N PRO A 198 4.48 -3.97 5.28
CA PRO A 198 3.74 -4.90 6.13
C PRO A 198 2.40 -5.29 5.53
N VAL A 199 2.14 -6.58 5.44
CA VAL A 199 0.93 -7.17 4.85
C VAL A 199 0.35 -8.21 5.79
N ASN A 200 -0.98 -8.42 5.72
CA ASN A 200 -1.63 -9.44 6.54
C ASN A 200 -1.03 -10.83 6.24
N PRO A 201 -0.70 -11.65 7.26
CA PRO A 201 -0.09 -12.98 7.10
C PRO A 201 -0.85 -13.93 6.16
N LYS A 202 -2.15 -13.74 5.95
CA LYS A 202 -2.95 -14.54 5.01
C LYS A 202 -2.48 -14.42 3.55
N PHE A 203 -1.83 -13.31 3.17
CA PHE A 203 -1.25 -13.15 1.84
C PHE A 203 0.13 -13.79 1.71
N ILE A 204 0.86 -14.00 2.82
CA ILE A 204 2.14 -14.71 2.83
C ILE A 204 1.91 -16.22 2.72
N LYS A 205 0.86 -16.74 3.36
CA LYS A 205 0.45 -18.14 3.24
C LYS A 205 -0.34 -18.34 1.95
N SER A 206 -0.05 -19.43 1.23
CA SER A 206 -0.79 -19.82 0.02
C SER A 206 -1.29 -21.24 0.12
N ILE A 207 -2.45 -21.50 -0.44
CA ILE A 207 -2.95 -22.84 -0.71
C ILE A 207 -2.76 -23.17 -2.20
N CYS A 208 -2.83 -24.44 -2.57
CA CYS A 208 -2.65 -24.77 -3.97
C CYS A 208 -3.84 -24.27 -4.81
N LYS A 209 -3.55 -23.93 -6.06
CA LYS A 209 -4.51 -23.31 -6.98
C LYS A 209 -5.76 -24.17 -7.19
N THR A 210 -5.61 -25.46 -7.32
CA THR A 210 -6.74 -26.40 -7.51
C THR A 210 -7.66 -26.44 -6.29
N GLU A 211 -7.10 -26.41 -5.08
CA GLU A 211 -7.85 -26.31 -3.84
C GLU A 211 -8.60 -24.97 -3.72
N ALA A 212 -7.93 -23.87 -4.06
CA ALA A 212 -8.54 -22.54 -4.04
C ALA A 212 -9.72 -22.48 -5.02
N ARG A 213 -9.55 -23.00 -6.24
CA ARG A 213 -10.59 -23.09 -7.26
C ARG A 213 -11.76 -23.96 -6.82
N ALA A 214 -11.48 -25.13 -6.25
CA ALA A 214 -12.53 -26.03 -5.73
C ALA A 214 -13.39 -25.34 -4.64
N LYS A 215 -12.77 -24.60 -3.72
CA LYS A 215 -13.50 -23.82 -2.69
C LYS A 215 -14.41 -22.73 -3.27
N LEU A 216 -14.11 -22.27 -4.48
CA LEU A 216 -14.88 -21.23 -5.19
C LEU A 216 -15.85 -21.80 -6.23
N GLY A 217 -15.89 -23.12 -6.43
CA GLY A 217 -16.70 -23.74 -7.48
C GLY A 217 -16.24 -23.43 -8.90
N LEU A 218 -14.93 -23.18 -9.07
CA LEU A 218 -14.28 -22.89 -10.34
C LEU A 218 -13.67 -24.14 -10.96
N ASP A 219 -13.56 -24.14 -12.28
CA ASP A 219 -12.85 -25.21 -13.00
C ASP A 219 -11.37 -25.23 -12.60
N PRO A 220 -10.81 -26.39 -12.20
CA PRO A 220 -9.43 -26.50 -11.73
C PRO A 220 -8.38 -26.21 -12.82
N HIS A 221 -8.72 -26.37 -14.10
CA HIS A 221 -7.78 -26.29 -15.23
C HIS A 221 -7.96 -25.03 -16.09
N MET A 222 -9.10 -24.33 -15.95
CA MET A 222 -9.39 -23.15 -16.77
C MET A 222 -8.59 -21.93 -16.30
N PHE A 223 -8.08 -21.14 -17.25
CA PHE A 223 -7.38 -19.88 -16.95
C PHE A 223 -8.28 -18.95 -16.14
N THR A 224 -7.79 -18.46 -15.01
CA THR A 224 -8.59 -17.71 -14.05
C THR A 224 -8.05 -16.29 -13.89
N VAL A 225 -8.87 -15.31 -14.19
CA VAL A 225 -8.57 -13.89 -14.05
C VAL A 225 -9.20 -13.35 -12.77
N LEU A 226 -8.41 -12.76 -11.88
CA LEU A 226 -8.92 -11.95 -10.76
C LEU A 226 -8.99 -10.48 -11.22
N TYR A 227 -10.20 -9.96 -11.40
CA TYR A 227 -10.42 -8.55 -11.69
C TYR A 227 -10.82 -7.80 -10.43
N MET A 228 -10.05 -6.78 -10.02
CA MET A 228 -10.38 -5.95 -8.87
C MET A 228 -9.88 -4.51 -9.03
N SER A 229 -10.65 -3.52 -8.54
CA SER A 229 -10.35 -2.09 -8.69
C SER A 229 -10.16 -1.39 -7.34
N GLY A 230 -9.56 -2.10 -6.37
CA GLY A 230 -9.38 -1.62 -5.00
C GLY A 230 -10.71 -1.54 -4.23
N SER A 231 -10.65 -1.16 -2.96
CA SER A 231 -11.81 -1.15 -2.04
C SER A 231 -12.96 -0.25 -2.50
N MET A 232 -12.67 0.85 -3.20
CA MET A 232 -13.67 1.79 -3.70
C MET A 232 -14.27 1.38 -5.05
N GLY A 233 -13.69 0.40 -5.74
CA GLY A 233 -14.17 -0.07 -7.04
C GLY A 233 -14.17 1.01 -8.13
N PHE A 234 -13.12 1.86 -8.17
CA PHE A 234 -12.98 2.89 -9.21
C PHE A 234 -12.48 2.28 -10.52
N GLY A 235 -12.82 2.94 -11.64
CA GLY A 235 -12.39 2.54 -12.99
C GLY A 235 -13.51 1.94 -13.82
N HIS A 236 -13.13 1.32 -14.93
CA HIS A 236 -14.05 0.88 -15.97
C HIS A 236 -14.48 -0.59 -15.82
N ILE A 237 -14.80 -1.03 -14.58
CA ILE A 237 -15.08 -2.45 -14.25
C ILE A 237 -16.03 -3.09 -15.26
N THR A 238 -17.25 -2.55 -15.41
CA THR A 238 -18.28 -3.14 -16.30
C THR A 238 -17.85 -3.18 -17.77
N ARG A 239 -17.09 -2.18 -18.23
CA ARG A 239 -16.57 -2.16 -19.59
C ARG A 239 -15.54 -3.26 -19.80
N ASN A 240 -14.56 -3.35 -18.89
CA ASN A 240 -13.46 -4.29 -19.00
C ASN A 240 -13.97 -5.75 -18.86
N ILE A 241 -14.93 -6.00 -17.96
CA ILE A 241 -15.55 -7.33 -17.87
C ILE A 241 -16.29 -7.71 -19.16
N ARG A 242 -17.00 -6.77 -19.81
CA ARG A 242 -17.63 -7.05 -21.13
C ARG A 242 -16.61 -7.37 -22.21
N ILE A 243 -15.49 -6.67 -22.23
CA ILE A 243 -14.39 -6.94 -23.17
C ILE A 243 -13.90 -8.37 -22.94
N LEU A 244 -13.57 -8.75 -21.71
CA LEU A 244 -13.09 -10.09 -21.37
C LEU A 244 -14.14 -11.18 -21.65
N ASP A 245 -15.42 -10.90 -21.40
CA ASP A 245 -16.52 -11.82 -21.68
C ASP A 245 -16.69 -12.11 -23.18
N SER A 246 -16.35 -11.15 -24.05
CA SER A 246 -16.45 -11.27 -25.50
C SER A 246 -15.25 -11.96 -26.16
N MET A 247 -14.17 -12.23 -25.43
CA MET A 247 -12.99 -12.94 -25.97
C MET A 247 -13.32 -14.38 -26.33
N ALA A 248 -12.66 -14.90 -27.37
CA ALA A 248 -12.82 -16.29 -27.82
C ALA A 248 -12.17 -17.29 -26.85
N GLU A 249 -11.11 -16.87 -26.14
CA GLU A 249 -10.34 -17.71 -25.25
C GLU A 249 -11.15 -18.22 -24.07
N ASP A 250 -10.99 -19.50 -23.74
CA ASP A 250 -11.61 -20.09 -22.55
C ASP A 250 -10.95 -19.56 -21.29
N MET A 251 -11.75 -18.91 -20.46
CA MET A 251 -11.34 -18.40 -19.16
C MET A 251 -12.53 -18.25 -18.21
N GLN A 252 -12.22 -18.19 -16.93
CA GLN A 252 -13.18 -17.83 -15.87
C GLN A 252 -12.68 -16.61 -15.11
N ILE A 253 -13.60 -15.85 -14.53
CA ILE A 253 -13.29 -14.54 -13.94
C ILE A 253 -13.83 -14.45 -12.53
N ILE A 254 -13.00 -14.01 -11.60
CA ILE A 254 -13.42 -13.55 -10.26
C ILE A 254 -13.41 -12.02 -10.33
N CYS A 255 -14.58 -11.40 -10.24
CA CYS A 255 -14.72 -9.94 -10.31
C CYS A 255 -15.11 -9.36 -8.95
N VAL A 256 -14.22 -8.53 -8.37
CA VAL A 256 -14.44 -7.85 -7.09
C VAL A 256 -14.70 -6.37 -7.33
N CYS A 257 -15.96 -5.95 -7.10
CA CYS A 257 -16.41 -4.57 -7.32
C CYS A 257 -16.09 -3.62 -6.14
N GLY A 258 -15.65 -4.14 -4.98
CA GLY A 258 -15.48 -3.34 -3.78
C GLY A 258 -16.79 -2.66 -3.35
N ASN A 259 -16.71 -1.40 -2.94
CA ASN A 259 -17.89 -0.59 -2.56
C ASN A 259 -18.64 0.01 -3.75
N ASN A 260 -18.39 -0.44 -4.98
CA ASN A 260 -19.10 0.02 -6.17
C ASN A 260 -20.37 -0.80 -6.42
N GLU A 261 -21.42 -0.52 -5.63
CA GLU A 261 -22.73 -1.19 -5.74
C GLU A 261 -23.34 -1.08 -7.14
N LYS A 262 -23.13 0.05 -7.83
CA LYS A 262 -23.62 0.24 -9.19
C LYS A 262 -22.97 -0.73 -10.19
N ALA A 263 -21.68 -0.93 -10.12
CA ALA A 263 -20.96 -1.89 -10.96
C ALA A 263 -21.40 -3.33 -10.60
N TYR A 264 -21.48 -3.64 -9.30
CA TYR A 264 -21.94 -4.94 -8.81
C TYR A 264 -23.35 -5.29 -9.32
N GLY A 265 -24.34 -4.43 -9.08
CA GLY A 265 -25.71 -4.67 -9.52
C GLY A 265 -25.82 -4.80 -11.04
N LYS A 266 -25.06 -3.97 -11.79
CA LYS A 266 -25.06 -4.05 -13.25
C LYS A 266 -24.47 -5.37 -13.77
N LEU A 267 -23.36 -5.84 -13.21
CA LEU A 267 -22.74 -7.11 -13.62
C LEU A 267 -23.61 -8.31 -13.27
N LYS A 268 -24.26 -8.30 -12.11
CA LYS A 268 -25.22 -9.35 -11.71
C LYS A 268 -26.45 -9.45 -12.61
N SER A 269 -26.85 -8.38 -13.27
CA SER A 269 -28.00 -8.35 -14.19
C SER A 269 -27.63 -8.61 -15.67
N MET A 270 -26.33 -8.76 -15.97
CA MET A 270 -25.88 -8.99 -17.34
C MET A 270 -25.96 -10.48 -17.69
N ASP A 271 -26.36 -10.75 -18.92
CA ASP A 271 -26.17 -12.06 -19.55
C ASP A 271 -24.72 -12.17 -20.02
N LEU A 272 -23.91 -12.93 -19.27
CA LEU A 272 -22.46 -13.11 -19.48
C LEU A 272 -22.23 -14.54 -19.99
N LYS A 273 -21.37 -14.68 -21.00
CA LYS A 273 -21.06 -15.94 -21.66
C LYS A 273 -20.11 -16.82 -20.86
N LYS A 274 -19.15 -16.17 -20.18
CA LYS A 274 -18.12 -16.86 -19.39
C LYS A 274 -18.60 -17.09 -17.95
N ASN A 275 -17.95 -18.04 -17.27
CA ASN A 275 -18.16 -18.22 -15.83
C ASN A 275 -17.52 -17.04 -15.07
N ILE A 276 -18.34 -16.12 -14.58
CA ILE A 276 -17.92 -14.92 -13.87
C ILE A 276 -18.53 -14.86 -12.47
N LEU A 277 -17.68 -15.05 -11.46
CA LEU A 277 -18.07 -14.86 -10.07
C LEU A 277 -17.99 -13.37 -9.72
N VAL A 278 -19.13 -12.73 -9.45
CA VAL A 278 -19.19 -11.29 -9.12
C VAL A 278 -19.41 -11.10 -7.63
N TYR A 279 -18.47 -10.38 -7.01
CA TYR A 279 -18.50 -9.99 -5.59
C TYR A 279 -18.56 -8.46 -5.44
N GLY A 280 -19.18 -7.99 -4.35
CA GLY A 280 -19.07 -6.64 -3.86
C GLY A 280 -17.74 -6.45 -3.11
N PHE A 281 -17.80 -5.91 -1.89
CA PHE A 281 -16.66 -5.92 -0.98
C PHE A 281 -16.40 -7.35 -0.48
N ALA A 282 -15.15 -7.81 -0.55
CA ALA A 282 -14.77 -9.16 -0.17
C ALA A 282 -13.57 -9.14 0.79
N GLU A 283 -13.60 -10.01 1.80
CA GLU A 283 -12.53 -10.15 2.80
C GLU A 283 -11.52 -11.26 2.46
N ASN A 284 -11.95 -12.23 1.62
CA ASN A 284 -11.18 -13.40 1.22
C ASN A 284 -10.40 -13.22 -0.09
N ILE A 285 -9.82 -12.04 -0.27
CA ILE A 285 -9.00 -11.69 -1.45
C ILE A 285 -7.80 -12.63 -1.60
N ASP A 286 -7.21 -13.06 -0.50
CA ASP A 286 -6.12 -14.04 -0.47
C ASP A 286 -6.49 -15.36 -1.16
N LEU A 287 -7.69 -15.89 -0.91
CA LEU A 287 -8.23 -17.08 -1.59
C LEU A 287 -8.42 -16.83 -3.10
N PHE A 288 -8.94 -15.65 -3.47
CA PHE A 288 -9.13 -15.29 -4.88
C PHE A 288 -7.78 -15.17 -5.61
N MET A 289 -6.76 -14.63 -4.96
CA MET A 289 -5.41 -14.55 -5.50
C MET A 289 -4.78 -15.95 -5.66
N ASP A 290 -5.00 -16.86 -4.71
CA ASP A 290 -4.52 -18.25 -4.81
C ASP A 290 -5.19 -18.99 -5.98
N ALA A 291 -6.46 -18.71 -6.28
CA ALA A 291 -7.19 -19.32 -7.40
C ALA A 291 -6.79 -18.77 -8.78
N ALA A 292 -6.26 -17.53 -8.84
CA ALA A 292 -6.04 -16.81 -10.08
C ALA A 292 -4.72 -17.13 -10.78
N ASP A 293 -4.69 -16.93 -12.10
CA ASP A 293 -3.46 -16.96 -12.92
C ASP A 293 -2.85 -15.57 -13.05
N CYS A 294 -3.67 -14.54 -13.06
CA CYS A 294 -3.25 -13.14 -13.05
C CYS A 294 -4.28 -12.25 -12.34
N ALA A 295 -3.83 -11.08 -11.90
CA ALA A 295 -4.70 -10.02 -11.38
C ALA A 295 -4.77 -8.85 -12.37
N VAL A 296 -5.99 -8.47 -12.75
CA VAL A 296 -6.27 -7.18 -13.43
C VAL A 296 -6.69 -6.19 -12.37
N THR A 297 -5.89 -5.16 -12.14
CA THR A 297 -6.10 -4.24 -11.02
C THR A 297 -5.55 -2.85 -11.27
N LYS A 298 -5.86 -1.91 -10.38
CA LYS A 298 -5.12 -0.64 -10.29
C LYS A 298 -3.78 -0.86 -9.58
N PRO A 299 -2.72 -0.13 -9.94
CA PRO A 299 -1.40 -0.29 -9.33
C PRO A 299 -1.28 0.40 -7.96
N GLY A 300 -2.19 0.10 -7.04
CA GLY A 300 -2.13 0.53 -5.66
C GLY A 300 -1.11 -0.27 -4.85
N GLY A 301 -0.30 0.37 -4.02
CA GLY A 301 0.85 -0.25 -3.38
C GLY A 301 0.51 -1.49 -2.55
N MET A 302 -0.59 -1.48 -1.77
CA MET A 302 -0.97 -2.67 -0.99
C MET A 302 -1.41 -3.84 -1.86
N THR A 303 -2.23 -3.61 -2.89
CA THR A 303 -2.64 -4.67 -3.82
C THR A 303 -1.44 -5.28 -4.54
N ILE A 304 -0.48 -4.44 -4.95
CA ILE A 304 0.80 -4.90 -5.53
C ILE A 304 1.55 -5.77 -4.51
N THR A 305 1.67 -5.33 -3.26
CA THR A 305 2.36 -6.09 -2.20
C THR A 305 1.70 -7.45 -1.98
N GLU A 306 0.39 -7.52 -1.94
CA GLU A 306 -0.38 -8.75 -1.86
C GLU A 306 -0.11 -9.68 -3.05
N CYS A 307 -0.12 -9.14 -4.28
CA CYS A 307 0.23 -9.90 -5.50
C CYS A 307 1.69 -10.39 -5.49
N ILE A 308 2.64 -9.62 -4.96
CA ILE A 308 4.04 -10.04 -4.81
C ILE A 308 4.13 -11.29 -3.95
N HIS A 309 3.52 -11.28 -2.75
CA HIS A 309 3.55 -12.43 -1.85
C HIS A 309 2.87 -13.67 -2.43
N LYS A 310 1.79 -13.48 -3.20
CA LYS A 310 1.09 -14.55 -3.93
C LYS A 310 1.78 -14.93 -5.26
N LYS A 311 2.85 -14.26 -5.65
CA LYS A 311 3.54 -14.42 -6.93
C LYS A 311 2.57 -14.35 -8.11
N LEU A 312 1.59 -13.46 -8.03
CA LEU A 312 0.49 -13.34 -8.99
C LEU A 312 0.82 -12.29 -10.06
N PRO A 313 0.99 -12.67 -11.34
CA PRO A 313 1.20 -11.74 -12.45
C PRO A 313 0.17 -10.63 -12.48
N MET A 314 0.59 -9.39 -12.72
CA MET A 314 -0.26 -8.22 -12.66
C MET A 314 -0.49 -7.59 -14.03
N ILE A 315 -1.73 -7.16 -14.28
CA ILE A 315 -2.13 -6.31 -15.41
C ILE A 315 -2.74 -5.04 -14.81
N PHE A 316 -2.11 -3.91 -15.06
CA PHE A 316 -2.54 -2.63 -14.51
C PHE A 316 -3.49 -1.90 -15.46
N CYS A 317 -4.68 -1.59 -14.96
CA CYS A 317 -5.68 -0.77 -15.63
C CYS A 317 -6.04 0.44 -14.75
N ASP A 318 -6.53 1.51 -15.37
CA ASP A 318 -7.14 2.66 -14.67
C ASP A 318 -6.24 3.29 -13.58
N ALA A 319 -4.92 3.37 -13.80
CA ALA A 319 -3.98 3.97 -12.87
C ALA A 319 -4.29 5.46 -12.62
N ILE A 320 -4.33 5.86 -11.35
CA ILE A 320 -4.47 7.27 -10.97
C ILE A 320 -3.14 7.99 -11.23
N PRO A 321 -3.15 9.15 -11.93
CA PRO A 321 -1.93 9.94 -12.13
C PRO A 321 -1.24 10.29 -10.81
N GLY A 322 0.08 10.18 -10.76
CA GLY A 322 0.88 10.35 -9.54
C GLY A 322 1.48 9.04 -9.07
N GLN A 323 1.22 8.63 -7.84
CA GLN A 323 1.84 7.44 -7.25
C GLN A 323 1.53 6.15 -8.00
N GLU A 324 0.25 5.93 -8.38
CA GLU A 324 -0.14 4.67 -9.03
C GLU A 324 0.54 4.50 -10.40
N VAL A 325 0.69 5.57 -11.18
CA VAL A 325 1.44 5.50 -12.45
C VAL A 325 2.89 5.11 -12.20
N ARG A 326 3.54 5.64 -11.16
CA ARG A 326 4.93 5.33 -10.81
C ARG A 326 5.09 3.92 -10.26
N ASN A 327 4.13 3.44 -9.48
CA ASN A 327 4.07 2.04 -9.08
C ASN A 327 4.02 1.14 -10.34
N ALA A 328 3.13 1.47 -11.29
CA ALA A 328 3.03 0.72 -12.54
C ALA A 328 4.35 0.72 -13.32
N GLU A 329 4.97 1.91 -13.50
CA GLU A 329 6.27 2.05 -14.18
C GLU A 329 7.34 1.16 -13.52
N PHE A 330 7.39 1.11 -12.19
CA PHE A 330 8.35 0.28 -11.46
C PHE A 330 8.17 -1.21 -11.82
N PHE A 331 6.96 -1.75 -11.73
CA PHE A 331 6.72 -3.19 -11.95
C PHE A 331 6.70 -3.60 -13.42
N VAL A 332 6.29 -2.72 -14.33
CA VAL A 332 6.38 -2.96 -15.78
C VAL A 332 7.83 -3.02 -16.23
N ASN A 333 8.66 -2.07 -15.78
CA ASN A 333 10.10 -2.08 -16.10
C ASN A 333 10.85 -3.24 -15.44
N LEU A 334 10.37 -3.74 -14.29
CA LEU A 334 10.90 -4.94 -13.65
C LEU A 334 10.50 -6.22 -14.40
N GLY A 335 9.50 -6.17 -15.26
CA GLY A 335 8.97 -7.33 -15.98
C GLY A 335 7.95 -8.16 -15.18
N ALA A 336 7.47 -7.64 -14.04
CA ALA A 336 6.51 -8.32 -13.17
C ALA A 336 5.05 -7.94 -13.46
N ALA A 337 4.81 -6.95 -14.33
CA ALA A 337 3.49 -6.49 -14.70
C ALA A 337 3.39 -6.10 -16.18
N GLN A 338 2.15 -5.96 -16.66
CA GLN A 338 1.79 -5.29 -17.91
C GLN A 338 0.92 -4.07 -17.58
N MET A 339 0.89 -3.09 -18.47
CA MET A 339 0.04 -1.88 -18.28
C MET A 339 -0.85 -1.67 -19.49
N CYS A 340 -2.16 -1.61 -19.24
CA CYS A 340 -3.14 -1.25 -20.25
C CYS A 340 -3.00 0.22 -20.66
N SER A 341 -3.26 0.49 -21.91
CA SER A 341 -3.26 1.83 -22.51
C SER A 341 -4.44 1.98 -23.46
N ARG A 342 -4.51 3.13 -24.15
CA ARG A 342 -5.52 3.35 -25.19
C ARG A 342 -5.40 2.35 -26.37
N HIS A 343 -4.19 1.90 -26.67
CA HIS A 343 -3.87 1.05 -27.81
C HIS A 343 -3.47 -0.39 -27.43
N PHE A 344 -3.41 -0.68 -26.16
CA PHE A 344 -3.14 -2.00 -25.58
C PHE A 344 -4.14 -2.22 -24.46
N CYS A 345 -5.27 -2.80 -24.80
CA CYS A 345 -6.40 -2.97 -23.89
C CYS A 345 -6.25 -4.20 -22.98
N VAL A 346 -7.23 -4.43 -22.13
CA VAL A 346 -7.19 -5.54 -21.15
C VAL A 346 -7.24 -6.91 -21.83
N ASP A 347 -7.94 -7.02 -22.95
CA ASP A 347 -8.01 -8.23 -23.77
C ASP A 347 -6.67 -8.55 -24.43
N ASP A 348 -5.95 -7.57 -24.98
CA ASP A 348 -4.59 -7.77 -25.50
C ASP A 348 -3.66 -8.33 -24.41
N ALA A 349 -3.72 -7.76 -23.22
CA ALA A 349 -2.88 -8.19 -22.10
C ALA A 349 -3.20 -9.62 -21.63
N ILE A 350 -4.49 -9.97 -21.54
CA ILE A 350 -4.96 -11.31 -21.18
C ILE A 350 -4.62 -12.32 -22.29
N TYR A 351 -4.86 -11.96 -23.56
CA TYR A 351 -4.50 -12.80 -24.70
C TYR A 351 -3.02 -13.18 -24.66
N MET A 352 -2.14 -12.20 -24.46
CA MET A 352 -0.69 -12.44 -24.37
C MET A 352 -0.34 -13.37 -23.21
N LEU A 353 -1.00 -13.27 -22.05
CA LEU A 353 -0.73 -14.16 -20.93
C LEU A 353 -1.24 -15.58 -21.19
N ILE A 354 -2.44 -15.75 -21.75
CA ILE A 354 -3.00 -17.08 -22.08
C ILE A 354 -2.08 -17.80 -23.06
N HIS A 355 -1.65 -17.11 -24.12
CA HIS A 355 -0.83 -17.72 -25.21
C HIS A 355 0.67 -17.73 -24.93
N SER A 356 1.12 -17.23 -23.77
CA SER A 356 2.55 -17.22 -23.39
C SER A 356 2.78 -17.74 -21.96
N PRO A 357 2.71 -19.07 -21.72
CA PRO A 357 3.02 -19.66 -20.43
C PRO A 357 4.42 -19.31 -19.91
N ALA A 358 5.38 -19.16 -20.81
CA ALA A 358 6.75 -18.74 -20.47
C ALA A 358 6.75 -17.33 -19.85
N ARG A 359 5.96 -16.41 -20.38
CA ARG A 359 5.82 -15.07 -19.83
C ARG A 359 5.19 -15.08 -18.43
N GLN A 360 4.15 -15.89 -18.22
CA GLN A 360 3.57 -16.07 -16.90
C GLN A 360 4.60 -16.60 -15.89
N ALA A 361 5.37 -17.63 -16.29
CA ALA A 361 6.42 -18.22 -15.43
C ALA A 361 7.49 -17.18 -15.07
N GLN A 362 7.97 -16.41 -16.05
CA GLN A 362 8.95 -15.34 -15.83
C GLN A 362 8.43 -14.28 -14.86
N MET A 363 7.18 -13.82 -15.02
CA MET A 363 6.59 -12.83 -14.10
C MET A 363 6.48 -13.38 -12.66
N ARG A 364 6.10 -14.66 -12.49
CA ARG A 364 6.03 -15.32 -11.19
C ARG A 364 7.41 -15.45 -10.53
N GLU A 365 8.42 -15.79 -11.32
CA GLU A 365 9.81 -15.88 -10.86
C GLU A 365 10.31 -14.53 -10.36
N ILE A 366 10.13 -13.46 -11.14
CA ILE A 366 10.50 -12.10 -10.76
C ILE A 366 9.79 -11.70 -9.45
N LEU A 367 8.47 -11.92 -9.35
CA LEU A 367 7.71 -11.64 -8.14
C LEU A 367 8.24 -12.43 -6.94
N GLY A 368 8.64 -13.68 -7.15
CA GLY A 368 9.24 -14.53 -6.11
C GLY A 368 10.59 -14.00 -5.60
N THR A 369 11.42 -13.43 -6.49
CA THR A 369 12.74 -12.89 -6.10
C THR A 369 12.65 -11.58 -5.33
N ILE A 370 11.58 -10.79 -5.55
CA ILE A 370 11.39 -9.50 -4.86
C ILE A 370 10.47 -9.59 -3.65
N ALA A 371 9.82 -10.74 -3.43
CA ALA A 371 8.94 -10.93 -2.27
C ALA A 371 9.76 -10.86 -0.97
N PRO A 372 9.49 -9.88 -0.10
CA PRO A 372 10.22 -9.76 1.16
C PRO A 372 9.76 -10.87 2.11
N GLU A 373 10.71 -11.43 2.85
CA GLU A 373 10.41 -12.39 3.90
C GLU A 373 9.92 -11.65 5.14
N ASP A 374 8.73 -11.99 5.61
CA ASP A 374 8.08 -11.49 6.84
C ASP A 374 8.26 -9.97 7.12
N PRO A 375 7.71 -9.07 6.29
CA PRO A 375 7.90 -7.62 6.45
C PRO A 375 7.47 -7.09 7.82
N ALA A 376 6.33 -7.58 8.33
CA ALA A 376 5.78 -7.14 9.60
C ALA A 376 6.61 -7.65 10.80
N GLY A 377 7.11 -8.89 10.74
CA GLY A 377 8.02 -9.44 11.74
C GLY A 377 9.37 -8.73 11.74
N ARG A 378 9.94 -8.40 10.59
CA ARG A 378 11.18 -7.61 10.49
C ARG A 378 11.02 -6.21 11.09
N LEU A 379 9.89 -5.54 10.80
CA LEU A 379 9.58 -4.24 11.38
C LEU A 379 9.44 -4.34 12.91
N SER A 380 8.68 -5.31 13.41
CA SER A 380 8.46 -5.45 14.86
C SER A 380 9.74 -5.82 15.60
N SER A 381 10.60 -6.68 15.04
CA SER A 381 11.93 -6.99 15.59
C SER A 381 12.84 -5.76 15.62
N PHE A 382 12.81 -4.95 14.56
CA PHE A 382 13.59 -3.71 14.50
C PHE A 382 13.16 -2.72 15.59
N ILE A 383 11.86 -2.52 15.80
CA ILE A 383 11.32 -1.63 16.83
C ILE A 383 11.66 -2.15 18.23
N GLU A 384 11.55 -3.45 18.47
CA GLU A 384 11.94 -4.08 19.75
C GLU A 384 13.40 -3.81 20.08
N ASN A 385 14.31 -4.01 19.11
CA ASN A 385 15.74 -3.74 19.28
C ASN A 385 16.06 -2.23 19.43
N LEU A 386 15.23 -1.36 18.87
CA LEU A 386 15.41 0.10 18.96
C LEU A 386 15.02 0.63 20.35
N CYS A 387 14.03 0.00 21.00
CA CYS A 387 13.46 0.41 22.29
C CYS A 387 14.07 -0.31 23.49
N GLY A 388 14.71 -1.48 23.28
CA GLY A 388 15.37 -2.28 24.32
C GLY A 388 16.79 -1.86 24.55
#